data_d6fd726e2397d3707970f6532800aca1
#
_entry.id   d6fd726e2397d3707970f6532800aca1
#
_cell.length_a   1.000
_cell.length_b   1.000
_cell.length_c   1.000
_cell.angle_alpha   90.00
_cell.angle_beta   90.00
_cell.angle_gamma   90.00
#
_symmetry.space_group_name_H-M   'P 1'
#
loop_
_entity.id
_entity.type
_entity.pdbx_description
1 polymer ?
#
loop_
_entity_poly.entity_id
_entity_poly.type
_entity_poly.pdbx_seq_one_letter_code
_entity_poly.pdbx_strand_id
1 'polypeptide(L)'
;MTYKKLPGLTWDGTIYENEEMGTLEALLPTGGYPTAHAPAMVELPDGTLLCCWFAGTYEGSADIRIICSVLPKDGAQWLPPVDISGDPTRSEQNPSLFYGPDNAVWAMYTAQLDRQAGKDNMQYTAVVRCQKSTDGGKTWGLYETIFPEEGTFCRQPIQVLSNGRWIFANWLCTDSAEGLSGDPTAFRISDDEGKTWHMVMKIGRAHV
;
A
#
# COMPACT_ATOMS: atom_id res chain seq x y z
N MET A 1 11.89 -0.53 27.39
CA MET A 1 10.94 -1.65 27.30
C MET A 1 11.68 -2.96 27.32
N THR A 2 11.09 -4.02 27.88
CA THR A 2 11.68 -5.35 27.82
C THR A 2 10.81 -6.17 26.86
N TYR A 3 11.37 -6.56 25.71
CA TYR A 3 10.69 -7.41 24.74
C TYR A 3 10.77 -8.88 25.17
N LYS A 4 9.81 -9.69 24.70
CA LYS A 4 9.84 -11.13 24.90
C LYS A 4 10.96 -11.72 24.05
N LYS A 5 11.66 -12.72 24.58
CA LYS A 5 12.69 -13.46 23.83
C LYS A 5 12.05 -14.55 22.98
N LEU A 6 12.61 -14.80 21.78
CA LEU A 6 12.26 -15.99 21.01
C LEU A 6 12.55 -17.26 21.84
N PRO A 7 11.71 -18.30 21.90
CA PRO A 7 11.13 -18.95 20.73
C PRO A 7 9.60 -18.84 20.74
N GLY A 8 9.04 -18.48 19.63
CA GLY A 8 7.61 -18.57 19.41
C GLY A 8 6.98 -17.25 19.03
N LEU A 9 7.30 -16.78 17.81
CA LEU A 9 6.52 -15.72 17.16
C LEU A 9 5.06 -16.15 17.09
N THR A 10 4.17 -15.30 17.59
CA THR A 10 2.72 -15.47 17.52
C THR A 10 2.12 -14.45 16.56
N TRP A 11 1.05 -14.84 15.84
CA TRP A 11 0.33 -13.99 14.88
C TRP A 11 -0.59 -12.99 15.60
N ASP A 12 -0.11 -12.39 16.68
CA ASP A 12 -0.85 -11.43 17.48
C ASP A 12 -0.20 -10.03 17.50
N GLY A 13 0.87 -9.85 16.73
CA GLY A 13 1.59 -8.59 16.66
C GLY A 13 2.56 -8.34 17.80
N THR A 14 2.73 -9.28 18.74
CA THR A 14 3.72 -9.14 19.83
C THR A 14 5.12 -9.01 19.27
N ILE A 15 5.89 -8.04 19.77
CA ILE A 15 7.29 -7.82 19.39
C ILE A 15 8.20 -8.68 20.25
N TYR A 16 9.11 -9.39 19.61
CA TYR A 16 10.13 -10.23 20.20
C TYR A 16 11.52 -9.70 19.87
N GLU A 17 12.43 -9.83 20.82
CA GLU A 17 13.86 -9.54 20.61
C GLU A 17 14.56 -10.81 20.10
N ASN A 18 15.17 -10.71 18.93
CA ASN A 18 16.06 -11.72 18.38
C ASN A 18 17.50 -11.32 18.71
N GLU A 19 18.04 -11.85 19.83
CA GLU A 19 19.38 -11.50 20.30
C GLU A 19 20.48 -11.93 19.31
N GLU A 20 20.26 -13.03 18.58
CA GLU A 20 21.24 -13.56 17.61
C GLU A 20 21.41 -12.62 16.41
N MET A 21 20.27 -12.06 15.92
CA MET A 21 20.24 -11.16 14.79
C MET A 21 20.36 -9.68 15.19
N GLY A 22 20.20 -9.36 16.46
CA GLY A 22 20.14 -7.98 16.94
C GLY A 22 18.94 -7.20 16.42
N THR A 23 17.80 -7.88 16.18
CA THR A 23 16.60 -7.31 15.57
C THR A 23 15.39 -7.44 16.49
N LEU A 24 14.36 -6.62 16.22
CA LEU A 24 13.02 -6.79 16.77
C LEU A 24 12.13 -7.39 15.69
N GLU A 25 11.38 -8.43 16.04
CA GLU A 25 10.57 -9.19 15.11
C GLU A 25 9.14 -9.34 15.62
N ALA A 26 8.16 -9.26 14.70
CA ALA A 26 6.75 -9.52 14.98
C ALA A 26 6.07 -10.15 13.78
N LEU A 27 5.11 -11.05 14.04
CA LEU A 27 4.15 -11.50 13.03
C LEU A 27 2.87 -10.70 13.23
N LEU A 28 2.49 -9.91 12.22
CA LEU A 28 1.30 -9.09 12.28
C LEU A 28 0.03 -9.95 12.17
N PRO A 29 -1.04 -9.60 12.91
CA PRO A 29 -2.32 -10.31 12.79
C PRO A 29 -2.85 -10.22 11.36
N THR A 30 -3.33 -11.33 10.80
CA THR A 30 -3.81 -11.39 9.40
C THR A 30 -5.19 -10.75 9.19
N GLY A 31 -5.88 -10.33 10.26
CA GLY A 31 -7.27 -9.86 10.19
C GLY A 31 -8.28 -10.97 9.89
N GLY A 32 -7.85 -12.24 9.93
CA GLY A 32 -8.69 -13.40 9.60
C GLY A 32 -8.72 -13.74 8.10
N TYR A 33 -7.96 -13.01 7.28
CA TYR A 33 -7.86 -13.28 5.84
C TYR A 33 -6.90 -14.42 5.53
N PRO A 34 -7.23 -15.31 4.57
CA PRO A 34 -6.39 -16.46 4.23
C PRO A 34 -5.11 -16.10 3.48
N THR A 35 -5.09 -14.96 2.77
CA THR A 35 -3.88 -14.48 2.07
C THR A 35 -3.58 -13.03 2.42
N ALA A 36 -2.29 -12.69 2.44
CA ALA A 36 -1.80 -11.33 2.69
C ALA A 36 -0.53 -11.09 1.88
N HIS A 37 -0.40 -9.90 1.24
CA HIS A 37 0.70 -9.59 0.34
C HIS A 37 1.03 -8.10 0.29
N ALA A 38 2.23 -7.76 -0.22
CA ALA A 38 2.71 -6.41 -0.56
C ALA A 38 2.60 -5.38 0.60
N PRO A 39 3.31 -5.56 1.70
CA PRO A 39 3.29 -4.61 2.79
C PRO A 39 3.97 -3.28 2.42
N ALA A 40 3.46 -2.20 3.00
CA ALA A 40 4.08 -0.88 3.00
C ALA A 40 4.04 -0.30 4.41
N MET A 41 5.09 0.41 4.80
CA MET A 41 5.21 0.99 6.13
C MET A 41 5.51 2.49 6.07
N VAL A 42 5.06 3.21 7.09
CA VAL A 42 5.44 4.60 7.34
C VAL A 42 5.62 4.81 8.85
N GLU A 43 6.61 5.61 9.21
CA GLU A 43 6.79 6.13 10.56
C GLU A 43 6.23 7.55 10.64
N LEU A 44 5.44 7.80 11.67
CA LEU A 44 4.92 9.12 11.97
C LEU A 44 5.93 9.94 12.80
N PRO A 45 5.81 11.28 12.82
CA PRO A 45 6.75 12.13 13.57
C PRO A 45 6.82 11.86 15.08
N ASP A 46 5.78 11.25 15.65
CA ASP A 46 5.77 10.85 17.05
C ASP A 46 6.43 9.50 17.32
N GLY A 47 6.86 8.77 16.28
CA GLY A 47 7.44 7.44 16.37
C GLY A 47 6.41 6.29 16.29
N THR A 48 5.15 6.58 16.01
CA THR A 48 4.15 5.56 15.69
C THR A 48 4.43 4.96 14.32
N LEU A 49 4.36 3.62 14.18
CA LEU A 49 4.51 2.94 12.89
C LEU A 49 3.15 2.48 12.37
N LEU A 50 2.92 2.66 11.09
CA LEU A 50 1.80 2.06 10.38
C LEU A 50 2.31 1.06 9.36
N CYS A 51 1.63 -0.08 9.24
CA CYS A 51 1.86 -1.07 8.20
C CYS A 51 0.54 -1.39 7.52
N CYS A 52 0.47 -1.16 6.21
CA CYS A 52 -0.66 -1.56 5.38
C CYS A 52 -0.24 -2.67 4.43
N TRP A 53 -1.17 -3.57 4.12
CA TRP A 53 -1.00 -4.62 3.10
C TRP A 53 -2.35 -4.96 2.49
N PHE A 54 -2.38 -5.69 1.41
CA PHE A 54 -3.65 -6.21 0.93
C PHE A 54 -3.89 -7.64 1.42
N ALA A 55 -5.15 -7.97 1.66
CA ALA A 55 -5.58 -9.26 2.17
C ALA A 55 -6.95 -9.65 1.64
N GLY A 56 -7.22 -10.95 1.53
CA GLY A 56 -8.48 -11.51 1.05
C GLY A 56 -8.35 -12.99 0.71
N THR A 57 -9.21 -13.52 -0.17
CA THR A 57 -9.22 -14.94 -0.51
C THR A 57 -8.05 -15.34 -1.41
N TYR A 58 -7.82 -14.61 -2.51
CA TYR A 58 -6.67 -14.79 -3.41
C TYR A 58 -6.42 -13.50 -4.20
N GLU A 59 -5.19 -13.28 -4.63
CA GLU A 59 -4.79 -12.09 -5.37
C GLU A 59 -5.58 -11.93 -6.66
N GLY A 60 -6.18 -10.75 -6.87
CA GLY A 60 -7.03 -10.43 -8.02
C GLY A 60 -8.53 -10.65 -7.78
N SER A 61 -8.93 -11.21 -6.65
CA SER A 61 -10.35 -11.37 -6.29
C SER A 61 -10.94 -10.06 -5.76
N ALA A 62 -12.23 -9.82 -5.99
CA ALA A 62 -12.93 -8.60 -5.55
C ALA A 62 -13.09 -8.48 -4.02
N ASP A 63 -12.77 -9.51 -3.25
CA ASP A 63 -12.71 -9.44 -1.80
C ASP A 63 -11.35 -8.97 -1.26
N ILE A 64 -10.34 -8.82 -2.14
CA ILE A 64 -9.06 -8.23 -1.77
C ILE A 64 -9.26 -6.77 -1.41
N ARG A 65 -8.78 -6.42 -0.22
CA ARG A 65 -8.86 -5.08 0.37
C ARG A 65 -7.55 -4.67 1.01
N ILE A 66 -7.40 -3.40 1.26
CA ILE A 66 -6.27 -2.88 2.02
C ILE A 66 -6.64 -2.88 3.50
N ILE A 67 -5.76 -3.46 4.31
CA ILE A 67 -5.86 -3.42 5.77
C ILE A 67 -4.64 -2.74 6.37
N CYS A 68 -4.78 -2.17 7.54
CA CYS A 68 -3.74 -1.41 8.22
C CYS A 68 -3.65 -1.79 9.69
N SER A 69 -2.43 -2.03 10.16
CA SER A 69 -2.11 -2.20 11.57
C SER A 69 -1.21 -1.05 12.05
N VAL A 70 -1.34 -0.71 13.32
CA VAL A 70 -0.59 0.37 13.97
C VAL A 70 0.24 -0.20 15.11
N LEU A 71 1.51 0.18 15.17
CA LEU A 71 2.34 0.03 16.36
C LEU A 71 2.45 1.40 17.03
N PRO A 72 1.79 1.61 18.17
CA PRO A 72 1.93 2.86 18.90
C PRO A 72 3.40 3.12 19.29
N LYS A 73 3.78 4.38 19.39
CA LYS A 73 5.09 4.75 19.94
C LYS A 73 5.32 4.01 21.25
N ASP A 74 6.52 3.44 21.38
CA ASP A 74 6.90 2.65 22.55
C ASP A 74 5.97 1.45 22.84
N GLY A 75 5.16 1.01 21.87
CA GLY A 75 4.34 -0.18 21.94
C GLY A 75 5.18 -1.46 21.90
N ALA A 76 4.74 -2.49 22.61
CA ALA A 76 5.35 -3.83 22.55
C ALA A 76 4.53 -4.79 21.65
N GLN A 77 3.50 -4.27 20.99
CA GLN A 77 2.58 -5.07 20.18
C GLN A 77 1.90 -4.21 19.10
N TRP A 78 1.86 -4.74 17.88
CA TRP A 78 1.01 -4.20 16.81
C TRP A 78 -0.45 -4.42 17.14
N LEU A 79 -1.27 -3.40 16.91
CA LEU A 79 -2.71 -3.48 17.12
C LEU A 79 -3.36 -4.40 16.06
N PRO A 80 -4.54 -4.99 16.34
CA PRO A 80 -5.31 -5.68 15.32
C PRO A 80 -5.53 -4.78 14.10
N PRO A 81 -5.39 -5.32 12.86
CA PRO A 81 -5.57 -4.52 11.68
C PRO A 81 -7.04 -4.11 11.50
N VAL A 82 -7.22 -2.96 10.86
CA VAL A 82 -8.52 -2.46 10.42
C VAL A 82 -8.59 -2.47 8.90
N ASP A 83 -9.76 -2.79 8.33
CA ASP A 83 -10.02 -2.64 6.91
C ASP A 83 -10.08 -1.15 6.58
N ILE A 84 -9.29 -0.70 5.61
CA ILE A 84 -9.32 0.69 5.16
C ILE A 84 -9.99 0.85 3.79
N SER A 85 -10.09 -0.21 3.03
CA SER A 85 -10.81 -0.27 1.76
C SER A 85 -11.73 -1.48 1.68
N GLY A 86 -12.50 -1.64 0.61
CA GLY A 86 -13.43 -2.77 0.46
C GLY A 86 -14.49 -2.55 -0.61
N ASP A 87 -14.06 -2.28 -1.84
CA ASP A 87 -14.96 -2.23 -3.00
C ASP A 87 -15.31 -3.66 -3.46
N PRO A 88 -16.58 -4.09 -3.39
CA PRO A 88 -16.97 -5.46 -3.74
C PRO A 88 -16.83 -5.78 -5.23
N THR A 89 -16.48 -4.81 -6.07
CA THR A 89 -16.32 -4.99 -7.52
C THR A 89 -14.87 -4.96 -7.97
N ARG A 90 -13.92 -4.64 -7.07
CA ARG A 90 -12.52 -4.45 -7.39
C ARG A 90 -11.60 -5.18 -6.43
N SER A 91 -10.52 -5.69 -6.96
CA SER A 91 -9.39 -6.16 -6.18
C SER A 91 -8.49 -4.97 -5.86
N GLU A 92 -8.35 -4.65 -4.57
CA GLU A 92 -7.58 -3.49 -4.11
C GLU A 92 -6.22 -3.95 -3.58
N GLN A 93 -5.13 -3.52 -4.24
CA GLN A 93 -3.81 -4.11 -4.10
C GLN A 93 -2.71 -3.06 -3.96
N ASN A 94 -1.52 -3.53 -3.56
CA ASN A 94 -0.27 -2.77 -3.56
C ASN A 94 -0.39 -1.40 -2.89
N PRO A 95 -0.72 -1.34 -1.60
CA PRO A 95 -0.74 -0.08 -0.89
C PRO A 95 0.64 0.56 -0.84
N SER A 96 0.67 1.88 -0.85
CA SER A 96 1.81 2.69 -0.47
C SER A 96 1.38 3.74 0.54
N LEU A 97 2.22 4.00 1.53
CA LEU A 97 1.93 4.95 2.60
C LEU A 97 2.81 6.17 2.49
N PHE A 98 2.23 7.33 2.74
CA PHE A 98 2.93 8.60 2.77
C PHE A 98 2.37 9.48 3.90
N TYR A 99 3.23 10.07 4.72
CA TYR A 99 2.82 11.08 5.70
C TYR A 99 2.98 12.47 5.06
N GLY A 100 1.84 13.10 4.81
CA GLY A 100 1.78 14.38 4.11
C GLY A 100 2.00 15.60 5.02
N PRO A 101 2.28 16.77 4.44
CA PRO A 101 2.42 18.03 5.18
C PRO A 101 1.10 18.53 5.78
N ASP A 102 -0.03 17.95 5.36
CA ASP A 102 -1.36 18.13 5.95
C ASP A 102 -1.55 17.37 7.28
N ASN A 103 -0.47 16.74 7.80
CA ASN A 103 -0.47 15.88 8.97
C ASN A 103 -1.39 14.66 8.83
N ALA A 104 -1.71 14.28 7.60
CA ALA A 104 -2.47 13.08 7.30
C ALA A 104 -1.56 11.95 6.77
N VAL A 105 -1.94 10.72 7.08
CA VAL A 105 -1.39 9.54 6.40
C VAL A 105 -2.20 9.30 5.14
N TRP A 106 -1.53 9.26 4.00
CA TRP A 106 -2.13 8.94 2.72
C TRP A 106 -1.83 7.47 2.39
N ALA A 107 -2.88 6.69 2.19
CA ALA A 107 -2.77 5.33 1.66
C ALA A 107 -3.22 5.35 0.21
N MET A 108 -2.27 5.17 -0.70
CA MET A 108 -2.54 5.04 -2.13
C MET A 108 -2.45 3.58 -2.51
N TYR A 109 -3.38 3.12 -3.32
CA TYR A 109 -3.45 1.72 -3.70
C TYR A 109 -4.08 1.56 -5.09
N THR A 110 -3.76 0.46 -5.72
CA THR A 110 -4.33 0.05 -7.00
C THR A 110 -5.67 -0.62 -6.80
N ALA A 111 -6.68 -0.29 -7.62
CA ALA A 111 -8.00 -0.91 -7.62
C ALA A 111 -8.35 -1.39 -9.04
N GLN A 112 -8.17 -2.68 -9.32
CA GLN A 112 -8.49 -3.32 -10.60
C GLN A 112 -9.82 -4.08 -10.52
N LEU A 113 -10.45 -4.33 -11.65
CA LEU A 113 -11.64 -5.18 -11.69
C LEU A 113 -11.32 -6.61 -11.22
N ASP A 114 -12.33 -7.28 -10.69
CA ASP A 114 -12.24 -8.68 -10.29
C ASP A 114 -11.75 -9.58 -11.44
N ARG A 115 -11.00 -10.62 -11.09
CA ARG A 115 -10.62 -11.66 -12.04
C ARG A 115 -11.87 -12.29 -12.66
N GLN A 116 -11.86 -12.38 -13.98
CA GLN A 116 -12.91 -13.03 -14.74
C GLN A 116 -12.44 -14.39 -15.23
N ALA A 117 -13.37 -15.35 -15.36
CA ALA A 117 -13.08 -16.65 -15.92
C ALA A 117 -12.41 -16.51 -17.31
N GLY A 118 -11.20 -17.08 -17.46
CA GLY A 118 -10.41 -16.97 -18.68
C GLY A 118 -9.61 -15.68 -18.88
N LYS A 119 -9.63 -14.76 -17.89
CA LYS A 119 -8.79 -13.55 -17.85
C LYS A 119 -8.07 -13.48 -16.52
N ASP A 120 -6.84 -13.97 -16.45
CA ASP A 120 -6.05 -13.99 -15.22
C ASP A 120 -5.46 -12.62 -14.89
N ASN A 121 -5.22 -11.78 -15.89
CA ASN A 121 -4.68 -10.43 -15.70
C ASN A 121 -5.74 -9.38 -15.99
N MET A 122 -6.14 -8.64 -14.94
CA MET A 122 -7.06 -7.50 -15.03
C MET A 122 -6.35 -6.17 -14.70
N GLN A 123 -5.03 -6.15 -14.67
CA GLN A 123 -4.24 -4.96 -14.28
C GLN A 123 -4.46 -3.78 -15.23
N TYR A 124 -4.77 -4.03 -16.50
CA TYR A 124 -5.10 -2.97 -17.46
C TYR A 124 -6.38 -2.19 -17.13
N THR A 125 -7.20 -2.68 -16.19
CA THR A 125 -8.41 -1.98 -15.68
C THR A 125 -8.13 -1.20 -14.39
N ALA A 126 -6.88 -1.22 -13.93
CA ALA A 126 -6.50 -0.64 -12.65
C ALA A 126 -6.58 0.89 -12.67
N VAL A 127 -7.06 1.44 -11.58
CA VAL A 127 -7.01 2.87 -11.26
C VAL A 127 -6.31 3.03 -9.92
N VAL A 128 -5.79 4.22 -9.62
CA VAL A 128 -5.18 4.48 -8.31
C VAL A 128 -6.12 5.30 -7.45
N ARG A 129 -6.37 4.78 -6.27
CA ARG A 129 -7.18 5.40 -5.21
C ARG A 129 -6.30 5.90 -4.09
N CYS A 130 -6.79 6.86 -3.35
CA CYS A 130 -6.18 7.40 -2.14
C CYS A 130 -7.22 7.50 -1.03
N GLN A 131 -6.87 7.07 0.16
CA GLN A 131 -7.60 7.36 1.40
C GLN A 131 -6.66 8.03 2.38
N LYS A 132 -7.23 8.87 3.27
CA LYS A 132 -6.45 9.59 4.26
C LYS A 132 -6.92 9.30 5.67
N SER A 133 -5.96 9.24 6.59
CA SER A 133 -6.19 9.21 8.02
C SER A 133 -5.55 10.44 8.67
N THR A 134 -6.29 11.14 9.51
CA THR A 134 -5.83 12.32 10.28
C THR A 134 -5.63 12.01 11.76
N ASP A 135 -5.81 10.76 12.17
CA ASP A 135 -5.75 10.30 13.56
C ASP A 135 -4.70 9.19 13.80
N GLY A 136 -3.68 9.14 12.94
CA GLY A 136 -2.59 8.17 13.05
C GLY A 136 -2.98 6.75 12.65
N GLY A 137 -3.86 6.60 11.66
CA GLY A 137 -4.25 5.32 11.08
C GLY A 137 -5.38 4.59 11.81
N LYS A 138 -6.03 5.22 12.79
CA LYS A 138 -7.14 4.63 13.55
C LYS A 138 -8.44 4.62 12.75
N THR A 139 -8.71 5.70 12.03
CA THR A 139 -9.84 5.82 11.11
C THR A 139 -9.40 6.37 9.76
N TRP A 140 -10.14 6.02 8.71
CA TRP A 140 -9.82 6.37 7.34
C TRP A 140 -11.03 7.00 6.66
N GLY A 141 -10.78 8.06 5.87
CA GLY A 141 -11.81 8.72 5.09
C GLY A 141 -12.29 7.88 3.90
N LEU A 142 -13.23 8.41 3.14
CA LEU A 142 -13.64 7.81 1.87
C LEU A 142 -12.49 7.89 0.87
N TYR A 143 -12.43 6.93 -0.06
CA TYR A 143 -11.44 6.96 -1.12
C TYR A 143 -11.77 8.03 -2.18
N GLU A 144 -10.72 8.58 -2.75
CA GLU A 144 -10.75 9.35 -3.99
C GLU A 144 -9.96 8.59 -5.07
N THR A 145 -10.45 8.58 -6.30
CA THR A 145 -9.67 8.07 -7.43
C THR A 145 -8.78 9.20 -7.92
N ILE A 146 -7.49 9.14 -7.53
CA ILE A 146 -6.52 10.21 -7.87
C ILE A 146 -5.93 10.06 -9.27
N PHE A 147 -5.85 8.83 -9.79
CA PHE A 147 -5.46 8.55 -11.17
C PHE A 147 -6.51 7.64 -11.80
N PRO A 148 -7.47 8.23 -12.55
CA PRO A 148 -8.58 7.49 -13.14
C PRO A 148 -8.23 6.80 -14.46
N GLU A 149 -7.05 7.06 -15.01
CA GLU A 149 -6.62 6.43 -16.26
C GLU A 149 -6.41 4.94 -16.04
N GLU A 150 -7.20 4.12 -16.72
CA GLU A 150 -7.12 2.67 -16.65
C GLU A 150 -5.72 2.15 -17.00
N GLY A 151 -5.33 1.09 -16.32
CA GLY A 151 -3.99 0.54 -16.39
C GLY A 151 -2.97 1.21 -15.47
N THR A 152 -3.35 2.28 -14.75
CA THR A 152 -2.41 2.92 -13.80
C THR A 152 -2.24 2.05 -12.57
N PHE A 153 -1.00 1.61 -12.34
CA PHE A 153 -0.64 0.72 -11.24
C PHE A 153 0.41 1.39 -10.34
N CYS A 154 0.26 1.27 -9.03
CA CYS A 154 1.21 1.84 -8.06
C CYS A 154 1.78 0.77 -7.12
N ARG A 155 2.93 1.09 -6.52
CA ARG A 155 3.56 0.26 -5.49
C ARG A 155 4.51 1.05 -4.59
N GLN A 156 5.10 2.13 -5.10
CA GLN A 156 6.08 2.92 -4.39
C GLN A 156 5.41 4.11 -3.71
N PRO A 157 5.91 4.59 -2.56
CA PRO A 157 5.38 5.79 -1.93
C PRO A 157 5.74 7.05 -2.72
N ILE A 158 5.00 8.12 -2.45
CA ILE A 158 5.37 9.47 -2.89
C ILE A 158 6.77 9.79 -2.36
N GLN A 159 7.60 10.37 -3.22
CA GLN A 159 8.90 10.93 -2.86
C GLN A 159 8.85 12.45 -2.98
N VAL A 160 9.25 13.15 -1.90
CA VAL A 160 9.41 14.60 -1.93
C VAL A 160 10.86 14.93 -2.31
N LEU A 161 11.03 15.65 -3.40
CA LEU A 161 12.33 16.07 -3.88
C LEU A 161 12.85 17.27 -3.09
N SER A 162 14.16 17.55 -3.18
CA SER A 162 14.83 18.67 -2.50
C SER A 162 14.29 20.06 -2.87
N ASN A 163 13.63 20.18 -4.03
CA ASN A 163 12.96 21.39 -4.48
C ASN A 163 11.48 21.49 -4.08
N GLY A 164 10.99 20.57 -3.22
CA GLY A 164 9.61 20.52 -2.74
C GLY A 164 8.62 19.83 -3.68
N ARG A 165 9.03 19.49 -4.90
CA ARG A 165 8.21 18.77 -5.87
C ARG A 165 7.98 17.32 -5.41
N TRP A 166 6.78 16.79 -5.63
CA TRP A 166 6.48 15.39 -5.35
C TRP A 166 6.56 14.55 -6.61
N ILE A 167 7.11 13.34 -6.46
CA ILE A 167 7.12 12.32 -7.51
C ILE A 167 6.41 11.07 -7.00
N PHE A 168 5.54 10.51 -7.85
CA PHE A 168 4.89 9.23 -7.62
C PHE A 168 5.10 8.34 -8.86
N ALA A 169 5.82 7.23 -8.66
CA ALA A 169 6.12 6.29 -9.74
C ALA A 169 4.95 5.33 -9.98
N ASN A 170 4.63 5.13 -11.25
CA ASN A 170 3.59 4.21 -11.70
C ASN A 170 4.09 3.38 -12.88
N TRP A 171 3.46 2.25 -13.15
CA TRP A 171 3.50 1.67 -14.48
C TRP A 171 2.11 1.64 -15.08
N LEU A 172 2.04 1.62 -16.40
CA LEU A 172 0.81 1.63 -17.16
C LEU A 172 0.61 0.27 -17.78
N CYS A 173 -0.24 -0.54 -17.16
CA CYS A 173 -0.59 -1.87 -17.65
C CYS A 173 -1.46 -1.77 -18.90
N THR A 174 -1.17 -2.58 -19.90
CA THR A 174 -1.94 -2.63 -21.15
C THR A 174 -2.52 -4.02 -21.35
N ASP A 175 -3.66 -4.10 -22.02
CA ASP A 175 -4.24 -5.38 -22.52
C ASP A 175 -3.57 -5.75 -23.84
N SER A 176 -2.24 -5.94 -23.82
CA SER A 176 -1.46 -6.27 -25.01
C SER A 176 -1.07 -7.75 -25.04
N ALA A 177 -0.87 -8.27 -26.23
CA ALA A 177 -0.37 -9.64 -26.43
C ALA A 177 1.07 -9.83 -25.91
N GLU A 178 1.82 -8.73 -25.67
CA GLU A 178 3.16 -8.74 -25.09
C GLU A 178 3.12 -8.92 -23.57
N GLY A 179 1.93 -8.82 -22.95
CA GLY A 179 1.75 -8.90 -21.52
C GLY A 179 2.53 -7.80 -20.78
N LEU A 180 2.96 -8.09 -19.55
CA LEU A 180 3.65 -7.13 -18.68
C LEU A 180 4.98 -6.60 -19.26
N SER A 181 5.63 -7.33 -20.17
CA SER A 181 6.90 -6.90 -20.78
C SER A 181 6.75 -5.67 -21.70
N GLY A 182 5.52 -5.37 -22.14
CA GLY A 182 5.20 -4.19 -22.95
C GLY A 182 4.82 -2.94 -22.17
N ASP A 183 4.61 -3.06 -20.86
CA ASP A 183 4.07 -1.99 -20.04
C ASP A 183 5.11 -0.89 -19.74
N PRO A 184 4.82 0.39 -20.04
CA PRO A 184 5.73 1.48 -19.75
C PRO A 184 5.66 1.91 -18.28
N THR A 185 6.78 2.41 -17.77
CA THR A 185 6.85 3.14 -16.50
C THR A 185 6.57 4.62 -16.72
N ALA A 186 5.87 5.25 -15.78
CA ALA A 186 5.54 6.67 -15.79
C ALA A 186 5.82 7.32 -14.43
N PHE A 187 6.12 8.61 -14.45
CA PHE A 187 6.12 9.44 -13.26
C PHE A 187 4.95 10.41 -13.28
N ARG A 188 4.27 10.50 -12.15
CA ARG A 188 3.35 11.58 -11.84
C ARG A 188 4.09 12.60 -10.98
N ILE A 189 4.01 13.86 -11.34
CA ILE A 189 4.63 14.96 -10.61
C ILE A 189 3.56 15.91 -10.12
N SER A 190 3.71 16.36 -8.88
CA SER A 190 2.91 17.42 -8.28
C SER A 190 3.82 18.56 -7.81
N ASP A 191 3.45 19.78 -8.12
CA ASP A 191 4.09 21.02 -7.70
C ASP A 191 3.29 21.75 -6.60
N ASP A 192 2.18 21.14 -6.14
CA ASP A 192 1.20 21.74 -5.22
C ASP A 192 0.78 20.79 -4.09
N GLU A 193 1.72 19.96 -3.61
CA GLU A 193 1.54 19.03 -2.49
C GLU A 193 0.41 18.00 -2.74
N GLY A 194 0.35 17.47 -3.95
CA GLY A 194 -0.57 16.40 -4.31
C GLY A 194 -1.99 16.83 -4.65
N LYS A 195 -2.26 18.15 -4.78
CA LYS A 195 -3.58 18.65 -5.20
C LYS A 195 -3.83 18.40 -6.68
N THR A 196 -2.79 18.59 -7.49
CA THR A 196 -2.81 18.26 -8.92
C THR A 196 -1.59 17.44 -9.30
N TRP A 197 -1.77 16.61 -10.33
CA TRP A 197 -0.73 15.72 -10.82
C TRP A 197 -0.66 15.76 -12.34
N HIS A 198 0.55 15.74 -12.87
CA HIS A 198 0.78 15.63 -14.31
C HIS A 198 1.80 14.55 -14.63
N MET A 199 1.59 13.83 -15.73
CA MET A 199 2.52 12.81 -16.20
C MET A 199 3.65 13.49 -16.99
N VAL A 200 4.89 13.32 -16.56
CA VAL A 200 6.06 14.00 -17.13
C VAL A 200 6.81 13.13 -18.10
N MET A 201 6.90 11.82 -17.86
CA MET A 201 7.77 10.95 -18.65
C MET A 201 7.27 9.52 -18.63
N LYS A 202 7.35 8.86 -19.78
CA LYS A 202 7.36 7.40 -19.87
C LYS A 202 8.81 6.94 -19.92
N ILE A 203 9.24 6.20 -18.92
CA ILE A 203 10.60 5.64 -18.87
C ILE A 203 10.52 4.21 -19.37
N GLY A 204 10.84 3.97 -20.63
CA GLY A 204 11.06 2.63 -21.15
C GLY A 204 9.98 1.60 -20.84
N ARG A 205 10.28 0.35 -21.14
CA ARG A 205 9.47 -0.82 -20.77
C ARG A 205 9.93 -1.36 -19.43
N ALA A 206 9.01 -1.78 -18.57
CA ALA A 206 9.36 -2.54 -17.38
C ALA A 206 10.04 -3.84 -17.82
N HIS A 207 11.28 -4.06 -17.36
CA HIS A 207 11.92 -5.36 -17.48
C HIS A 207 11.53 -6.20 -16.26
N VAL A 208 10.89 -7.30 -16.51
CA VAL A 208 10.62 -8.36 -15.51
C VAL A 208 11.80 -9.32 -15.53
#